data_34d45d32b3dca0e41b27badb052c3d35
#
_entry.id   34d45d32b3dca0e41b27badb052c3d35
#
_cell.length_a   1.000
_cell.length_b   1.000
_cell.length_c   1.000
_cell.angle_alpha   90.00
_cell.angle_beta   90.00
_cell.angle_gamma   90.00
#
_symmetry.space_group_name_H-M   'P 1'
#
loop_
_entity.id
_entity.type
_entity.pdbx_description
1 polymer ?
#
loop_
_entity_poly.entity_id
_entity_poly.type
_entity_poly.pdbx_seq_one_letter_code
_entity_poly.pdbx_strand_id
1 'polypeptide(L)'
;MSAPERRKTVMVDVGGVQVGGRRPIVVQSMTNTDTADVAATVAQVNALHAAGSELVRVTVNTDAAARAVPDIVKQVTVPVIGDFHYNGHVLLTKYPACAKALAKYRINPGNVGGKHHDDNFRAIVQVAIDNGKPVRIGVNWGSLDQNLLTQMMDENARSSQPLDARDVTMNAMVESAIQSAELAEQTGLGHDRIILSAKVSGVQDLVDVYRKLAPRSDYPLHLGLTEAGMGAKGIVASTAGLALLLQDGIGDTIRVSLTPKPNGDRTEEVQVAQLILQSLGLRSFLPLVTACPGCGRTTSTFFQEMAEEIQTYIRDQMPAWKDRYAGVEELKVAVMGCVVNGPGESKHADIGISLPGTFEEPKAPVFVDGALKLTLKGDTIVADFLKILDDYVEKRYATRRK
;
A
#
# COMPACT_ATOMS: atom_id res chain seq x y z
N MET A 1 20.87 -5.72 -5.48
CA MET A 1 20.36 -6.94 -4.82
C MET A 1 19.11 -7.36 -5.57
N SER A 2 18.94 -8.66 -5.88
CA SER A 2 17.68 -9.17 -6.44
C SER A 2 16.55 -8.99 -5.43
N ALA A 3 15.33 -8.71 -5.91
CA ALA A 3 14.16 -8.67 -5.02
C ALA A 3 14.05 -9.98 -4.23
N PRO A 4 13.61 -9.94 -2.97
CA PRO A 4 13.49 -11.14 -2.14
C PRO A 4 12.52 -12.14 -2.78
N GLU A 5 12.80 -13.43 -2.59
CA GLU A 5 11.86 -14.47 -3.03
C GLU A 5 10.58 -14.38 -2.19
N ARG A 6 9.46 -14.13 -2.86
CA ARG A 6 8.18 -13.99 -2.20
C ARG A 6 7.59 -15.34 -1.81
N ARG A 7 6.97 -15.38 -0.64
CA ARG A 7 6.21 -16.52 -0.16
C ARG A 7 5.20 -16.99 -1.23
N LYS A 8 5.07 -18.29 -1.40
CA LYS A 8 4.07 -18.85 -2.31
C LYS A 8 2.70 -18.77 -1.65
N THR A 9 1.75 -18.13 -2.33
CA THR A 9 0.37 -17.94 -1.87
C THR A 9 -0.61 -18.32 -2.97
N VAL A 10 -1.84 -18.62 -2.59
CA VAL A 10 -2.94 -18.73 -3.55
C VAL A 10 -3.25 -17.35 -4.12
N MET A 11 -3.88 -17.31 -5.28
CA MET A 11 -4.31 -16.06 -5.91
C MET A 11 -5.79 -15.82 -5.61
N VAL A 12 -6.12 -14.64 -5.12
CA VAL A 12 -7.50 -14.20 -4.86
C VAL A 12 -7.86 -13.06 -5.80
N ASP A 13 -8.92 -13.20 -6.58
CA ASP A 13 -9.46 -12.12 -7.40
C ASP A 13 -10.38 -11.22 -6.57
N VAL A 14 -10.13 -9.91 -6.61
CA VAL A 14 -10.93 -8.89 -5.94
C VAL A 14 -11.45 -7.90 -6.97
N GLY A 15 -12.53 -8.27 -7.65
CA GLY A 15 -13.13 -7.40 -8.66
C GLY A 15 -12.22 -7.11 -9.84
N GLY A 16 -11.44 -8.09 -10.29
CA GLY A 16 -10.45 -7.99 -11.37
C GLY A 16 -9.02 -7.69 -10.89
N VAL A 17 -8.83 -7.32 -9.62
CA VAL A 17 -7.49 -7.12 -9.04
C VAL A 17 -7.01 -8.41 -8.39
N GLN A 18 -5.92 -8.96 -8.89
CA GLN A 18 -5.35 -10.22 -8.43
C GLN A 18 -4.42 -10.00 -7.24
N VAL A 19 -4.72 -10.62 -6.09
CA VAL A 19 -3.95 -10.54 -4.84
C VAL A 19 -3.33 -11.90 -4.54
N GLY A 20 -2.02 -11.97 -4.31
CA GLY A 20 -1.30 -13.22 -4.08
C GLY A 20 -0.83 -13.88 -5.38
N GLY A 21 -0.49 -15.15 -5.34
CA GLY A 21 -0.02 -15.92 -6.51
C GLY A 21 1.23 -15.34 -7.16
N ARG A 22 2.11 -14.69 -6.41
CA ARG A 22 3.29 -13.94 -6.90
C ARG A 22 2.96 -12.77 -7.84
N ARG A 23 1.70 -12.32 -7.89
CA ARG A 23 1.32 -11.11 -8.61
C ARG A 23 1.91 -9.86 -7.94
N PRO A 24 1.98 -8.71 -8.62
CA PRO A 24 2.44 -7.47 -8.00
C PRO A 24 1.73 -7.19 -6.66
N ILE A 25 2.47 -6.68 -5.67
CA ILE A 25 1.92 -6.35 -4.36
C ILE A 25 0.92 -5.20 -4.53
N VAL A 26 -0.32 -5.42 -4.10
CA VAL A 26 -1.43 -4.49 -4.32
C VAL A 26 -1.44 -3.38 -3.29
N VAL A 27 -1.55 -2.13 -3.73
CA VAL A 27 -1.75 -0.96 -2.87
C VAL A 27 -3.24 -0.75 -2.62
N GLN A 28 -3.64 -0.83 -1.36
CA GLN A 28 -5.01 -0.57 -0.92
C GLN A 28 -5.06 0.65 -0.01
N SER A 29 -6.14 1.42 -0.10
CA SER A 29 -6.43 2.51 0.83
C SER A 29 -7.85 2.44 1.39
N MET A 30 -8.28 3.48 2.12
CA MET A 30 -9.57 3.56 2.76
C MET A 30 -10.06 5.01 2.86
N THR A 31 -11.34 5.23 2.62
CA THR A 31 -11.97 6.52 2.85
C THR A 31 -12.11 6.82 4.36
N ASN A 32 -12.24 8.09 4.67
CA ASN A 32 -12.64 8.58 6.01
C ASN A 32 -13.88 9.48 5.95
N THR A 33 -14.58 9.50 4.81
CA THR A 33 -15.89 10.13 4.66
C THR A 33 -16.98 9.31 5.34
N ASP A 34 -18.10 9.94 5.67
CA ASP A 34 -19.33 9.20 5.96
C ASP A 34 -19.78 8.50 4.67
N THR A 35 -19.85 7.18 4.69
CA THR A 35 -20.24 6.40 3.50
C THR A 35 -21.69 6.68 3.08
N ALA A 36 -22.53 7.18 3.96
CA ALA A 36 -23.88 7.64 3.62
C ALA A 36 -23.90 8.91 2.73
N ASP A 37 -22.83 9.71 2.79
CA ASP A 37 -22.59 10.81 1.83
C ASP A 37 -21.94 10.26 0.55
N VAL A 38 -22.79 9.94 -0.43
CA VAL A 38 -22.37 9.36 -1.72
C VAL A 38 -21.39 10.29 -2.45
N ALA A 39 -21.69 11.59 -2.50
CA ALA A 39 -20.86 12.54 -3.26
C ALA A 39 -19.46 12.70 -2.68
N ALA A 40 -19.36 12.89 -1.37
CA ALA A 40 -18.07 13.01 -0.69
C ALA A 40 -17.26 11.70 -0.78
N THR A 41 -17.94 10.55 -0.66
CA THR A 41 -17.28 9.24 -0.73
C THR A 41 -16.78 8.95 -2.14
N VAL A 42 -17.57 9.20 -3.19
CA VAL A 42 -17.17 9.07 -4.60
C VAL A 42 -15.97 9.96 -4.90
N ALA A 43 -16.01 11.22 -4.48
CA ALA A 43 -14.89 12.15 -4.69
C ALA A 43 -13.59 11.61 -4.06
N GLN A 44 -13.66 11.13 -2.81
CA GLN A 44 -12.48 10.61 -2.12
C GLN A 44 -12.00 9.27 -2.70
N VAL A 45 -12.89 8.36 -3.08
CA VAL A 45 -12.53 7.10 -3.76
C VAL A 45 -11.80 7.38 -5.07
N ASN A 46 -12.30 8.33 -5.88
CA ASN A 46 -11.66 8.71 -7.14
C ASN A 46 -10.29 9.36 -6.90
N ALA A 47 -10.16 10.23 -5.89
CA ALA A 47 -8.86 10.82 -5.53
C ALA A 47 -7.84 9.75 -5.11
N LEU A 48 -8.24 8.78 -4.28
CA LEU A 48 -7.40 7.67 -3.86
C LEU A 48 -6.99 6.77 -5.05
N HIS A 49 -7.92 6.52 -5.97
CA HIS A 49 -7.65 5.77 -7.19
C HIS A 49 -6.68 6.53 -8.12
N ALA A 50 -6.90 7.81 -8.34
CA ALA A 50 -6.01 8.65 -9.13
C ALA A 50 -4.58 8.71 -8.56
N ALA A 51 -4.44 8.66 -7.22
CA ALA A 51 -3.14 8.53 -6.56
C ALA A 51 -2.50 7.15 -6.73
N GLY A 52 -3.24 6.15 -7.25
CA GLY A 52 -2.76 4.80 -7.56
C GLY A 52 -3.17 3.72 -6.56
N SER A 53 -4.21 3.96 -5.75
CA SER A 53 -4.84 2.88 -4.97
C SER A 53 -5.59 1.93 -5.90
N GLU A 54 -5.26 0.66 -5.84
CA GLU A 54 -5.83 -0.39 -6.69
C GLU A 54 -7.10 -1.00 -6.09
N LEU A 55 -7.30 -0.82 -4.80
CA LEU A 55 -8.47 -1.24 -4.03
C LEU A 55 -8.80 -0.16 -3.01
N VAL A 56 -10.07 0.25 -2.90
CA VAL A 56 -10.49 1.23 -1.90
C VAL A 56 -11.55 0.65 -0.97
N ARG A 57 -11.36 0.83 0.33
CA ARG A 57 -12.28 0.34 1.36
C ARG A 57 -13.14 1.47 1.92
N VAL A 58 -14.43 1.21 2.07
CA VAL A 58 -15.41 2.09 2.72
C VAL A 58 -15.98 1.40 3.96
N THR A 59 -16.36 2.16 4.98
CA THR A 59 -17.01 1.61 6.18
C THR A 59 -18.50 1.44 5.93
N VAL A 60 -19.05 0.25 6.24
CA VAL A 60 -20.49 -0.03 6.11
C VAL A 60 -21.00 -0.44 7.50
N ASN A 61 -21.45 0.53 8.27
CA ASN A 61 -21.83 0.37 9.69
C ASN A 61 -23.27 0.80 9.98
N THR A 62 -23.97 1.40 9.02
CA THR A 62 -25.34 1.86 9.16
C THR A 62 -26.20 1.45 7.96
N ASP A 63 -27.52 1.47 8.16
CA ASP A 63 -28.50 1.26 7.08
C ASP A 63 -28.33 2.28 5.94
N ALA A 64 -28.01 3.54 6.28
CA ALA A 64 -27.79 4.59 5.30
C ALA A 64 -26.53 4.32 4.47
N ALA A 65 -25.41 3.94 5.10
CA ALA A 65 -24.20 3.55 4.42
C ALA A 65 -24.43 2.34 3.48
N ALA A 66 -25.14 1.31 3.95
CA ALA A 66 -25.44 0.13 3.13
C ALA A 66 -26.29 0.48 1.90
N ARG A 67 -27.26 1.42 2.02
CA ARG A 67 -28.04 1.89 0.87
C ARG A 67 -27.22 2.73 -0.12
N ALA A 68 -26.23 3.48 0.36
CA ALA A 68 -25.38 4.35 -0.46
C ALA A 68 -24.36 3.58 -1.31
N VAL A 69 -23.88 2.41 -0.85
CA VAL A 69 -22.84 1.63 -1.52
C VAL A 69 -23.11 1.35 -3.00
N PRO A 70 -24.29 0.91 -3.44
CA PRO A 70 -24.56 0.66 -4.88
C PRO A 70 -24.38 1.91 -5.74
N ASP A 71 -24.74 3.08 -5.23
CA ASP A 71 -24.65 4.34 -5.97
C ASP A 71 -23.21 4.89 -5.97
N ILE A 72 -22.43 4.62 -4.93
CA ILE A 72 -20.98 4.87 -4.92
C ILE A 72 -20.29 4.01 -5.97
N VAL A 73 -20.53 2.70 -5.95
CA VAL A 73 -19.85 1.74 -6.86
C VAL A 73 -20.15 2.03 -8.34
N LYS A 74 -21.34 2.50 -8.69
CA LYS A 74 -21.67 2.90 -10.06
C LYS A 74 -20.86 4.09 -10.60
N GLN A 75 -20.34 4.93 -9.72
CA GLN A 75 -19.66 6.18 -10.06
C GLN A 75 -18.13 6.11 -9.97
N VAL A 76 -17.58 4.94 -9.62
CA VAL A 76 -16.14 4.72 -9.49
C VAL A 76 -15.70 3.54 -10.34
N THR A 77 -14.43 3.51 -10.75
CA THR A 77 -13.87 2.41 -11.57
C THR A 77 -13.04 1.42 -10.74
N VAL A 78 -12.54 1.86 -9.59
CA VAL A 78 -11.74 1.02 -8.69
C VAL A 78 -12.66 0.08 -7.88
N PRO A 79 -12.26 -1.20 -7.66
CA PRO A 79 -13.04 -2.10 -6.84
C PRO A 79 -13.19 -1.60 -5.40
N VAL A 80 -14.44 -1.56 -4.90
CA VAL A 80 -14.78 -1.08 -3.56
C VAL A 80 -14.96 -2.25 -2.60
N ILE A 81 -14.34 -2.14 -1.44
CA ILE A 81 -14.38 -3.14 -0.36
C ILE A 81 -15.28 -2.62 0.77
N GLY A 82 -16.20 -3.42 1.25
CA GLY A 82 -17.00 -3.11 2.44
C GLY A 82 -16.29 -3.55 3.72
N ASP A 83 -16.22 -2.66 4.68
CA ASP A 83 -15.69 -2.91 6.03
C ASP A 83 -16.84 -3.07 7.02
N PHE A 84 -16.98 -4.28 7.54
CA PHE A 84 -18.11 -4.65 8.39
C PHE A 84 -17.64 -4.95 9.82
N HIS A 85 -18.41 -4.40 10.78
CA HIS A 85 -18.23 -4.61 12.19
C HIS A 85 -19.61 -4.89 12.83
N TYR A 86 -19.66 -5.56 13.97
CA TYR A 86 -20.82 -5.85 14.82
C TYR A 86 -22.11 -6.30 14.10
N ASN A 87 -22.69 -5.47 13.25
CA ASN A 87 -23.96 -5.67 12.54
C ASN A 87 -23.79 -6.01 11.05
N GLY A 88 -22.59 -6.37 10.61
CA GLY A 88 -22.31 -6.67 9.20
C GLY A 88 -23.20 -7.76 8.62
N HIS A 89 -23.50 -8.81 9.39
CA HIS A 89 -24.39 -9.89 9.01
C HIS A 89 -25.83 -9.39 8.76
N VAL A 90 -26.33 -8.45 9.59
CA VAL A 90 -27.64 -7.83 9.41
C VAL A 90 -27.65 -6.96 8.17
N LEU A 91 -26.65 -6.09 7.99
CA LEU A 91 -26.60 -5.14 6.89
C LEU A 91 -26.49 -5.84 5.53
N LEU A 92 -25.62 -6.85 5.41
CA LEU A 92 -25.44 -7.60 4.18
C LEU A 92 -26.71 -8.40 3.79
N THR A 93 -27.40 -8.97 4.77
CA THR A 93 -28.65 -9.71 4.53
C THR A 93 -29.80 -8.75 4.18
N LYS A 94 -29.92 -7.63 4.88
CA LYS A 94 -30.99 -6.65 4.68
C LYS A 94 -30.84 -5.85 3.38
N TYR A 95 -29.61 -5.66 2.91
CA TYR A 95 -29.28 -4.85 1.72
C TYR A 95 -28.52 -5.68 0.67
N PRO A 96 -29.20 -6.61 -0.04
CA PRO A 96 -28.54 -7.48 -1.03
C PRO A 96 -27.91 -6.70 -2.19
N ALA A 97 -28.40 -5.51 -2.52
CA ALA A 97 -27.78 -4.63 -3.51
C ALA A 97 -26.39 -4.15 -3.05
N CYS A 98 -26.20 -3.85 -1.76
CA CYS A 98 -24.89 -3.54 -1.17
C CYS A 98 -23.95 -4.75 -1.28
N ALA A 99 -24.41 -5.92 -0.86
CA ALA A 99 -23.64 -7.15 -0.93
C ALA A 99 -23.15 -7.43 -2.36
N LYS A 100 -24.03 -7.31 -3.34
CA LYS A 100 -23.72 -7.56 -4.76
C LYS A 100 -22.74 -6.53 -5.33
N ALA A 101 -22.86 -5.25 -4.96
CA ALA A 101 -22.06 -4.17 -5.52
C ALA A 101 -20.60 -4.22 -5.06
N LEU A 102 -20.34 -4.62 -3.82
CA LEU A 102 -18.98 -4.69 -3.26
C LEU A 102 -18.11 -5.76 -3.95
N ALA A 103 -16.82 -5.47 -4.09
CA ALA A 103 -15.85 -6.40 -4.65
C ALA A 103 -15.30 -7.41 -3.63
N LYS A 104 -15.30 -7.06 -2.36
CA LYS A 104 -14.81 -7.88 -1.23
C LYS A 104 -15.43 -7.43 0.07
N TYR A 105 -15.58 -8.35 1.04
CA TYR A 105 -15.95 -8.00 2.40
C TYR A 105 -14.75 -8.09 3.33
N ARG A 106 -14.58 -7.12 4.21
CA ARG A 106 -13.66 -7.22 5.33
C ARG A 106 -14.45 -7.52 6.60
N ILE A 107 -14.07 -8.59 7.26
CA ILE A 107 -14.66 -9.03 8.52
C ILE A 107 -13.57 -8.96 9.61
N ASN A 108 -13.90 -8.40 10.75
CA ASN A 108 -13.07 -8.53 11.94
C ASN A 108 -13.71 -9.58 12.85
N PRO A 109 -13.11 -10.77 12.99
CA PRO A 109 -13.73 -11.85 13.75
C PRO A 109 -13.98 -11.47 15.22
N GLY A 110 -13.15 -10.66 15.85
CA GLY A 110 -13.39 -10.17 17.22
C GLY A 110 -14.55 -9.17 17.37
N ASN A 111 -15.13 -8.70 16.26
CA ASN A 111 -16.17 -7.67 16.23
C ASN A 111 -17.41 -8.07 15.42
N VAL A 112 -17.80 -9.33 15.43
CA VAL A 112 -19.02 -9.80 14.71
C VAL A 112 -20.24 -9.98 15.63
N GLY A 113 -20.14 -9.52 16.91
CA GLY A 113 -21.20 -9.61 17.92
C GLY A 113 -21.00 -10.78 18.91
N GLY A 114 -21.10 -10.47 20.22
CA GLY A 114 -20.55 -11.34 21.27
C GLY A 114 -21.25 -12.68 21.50
N LYS A 115 -22.59 -12.74 21.55
CA LYS A 115 -23.30 -13.98 21.94
C LYS A 115 -23.46 -15.02 20.85
N HIS A 116 -23.37 -14.62 19.58
CA HIS A 116 -23.54 -15.46 18.39
C HIS A 116 -22.40 -15.24 17.42
N HIS A 117 -21.19 -15.16 17.94
CA HIS A 117 -19.99 -14.80 17.20
C HIS A 117 -19.82 -15.64 15.91
N ASP A 118 -19.82 -16.96 16.04
CA ASP A 118 -19.60 -17.86 14.91
C ASP A 118 -20.79 -17.88 13.94
N ASP A 119 -22.02 -17.79 14.43
CA ASP A 119 -23.22 -17.75 13.59
C ASP A 119 -23.25 -16.46 12.77
N ASN A 120 -22.93 -15.32 13.37
CA ASN A 120 -22.84 -14.03 12.69
C ASN A 120 -21.70 -14.03 11.65
N PHE A 121 -20.55 -14.62 11.99
CA PHE A 121 -19.45 -14.77 11.06
C PHE A 121 -19.86 -15.65 9.87
N ARG A 122 -20.45 -16.84 10.13
CA ARG A 122 -20.96 -17.74 9.10
C ARG A 122 -22.01 -17.05 8.20
N ALA A 123 -22.88 -16.23 8.77
CA ALA A 123 -23.89 -15.49 8.00
C ALA A 123 -23.23 -14.51 7.01
N ILE A 124 -22.18 -13.77 7.42
CA ILE A 124 -21.44 -12.90 6.49
C ILE A 124 -20.74 -13.72 5.41
N VAL A 125 -20.12 -14.84 5.78
CA VAL A 125 -19.43 -15.75 4.84
C VAL A 125 -20.42 -16.34 3.85
N GLN A 126 -21.62 -16.76 4.30
CA GLN A 126 -22.65 -17.26 3.41
C GLN A 126 -23.08 -16.22 2.37
N VAL A 127 -23.28 -14.96 2.78
CA VAL A 127 -23.56 -13.87 1.83
C VAL A 127 -22.40 -13.68 0.84
N ALA A 128 -21.15 -13.87 1.28
CA ALA A 128 -20.00 -13.81 0.38
C ALA A 128 -20.02 -14.94 -0.66
N ILE A 129 -20.35 -16.17 -0.26
CA ILE A 129 -20.51 -17.33 -1.13
C ILE A 129 -21.62 -17.07 -2.16
N ASP A 130 -22.79 -16.65 -1.70
CA ASP A 130 -23.98 -16.41 -2.54
C ASP A 130 -23.73 -15.33 -3.60
N ASN A 131 -22.85 -14.37 -3.31
CA ASN A 131 -22.47 -13.30 -4.24
C ASN A 131 -21.14 -13.52 -4.96
N GLY A 132 -20.46 -14.65 -4.74
CA GLY A 132 -19.15 -14.97 -5.33
C GLY A 132 -18.05 -14.00 -4.92
N LYS A 133 -18.10 -13.46 -3.69
CA LYS A 133 -17.14 -12.44 -3.20
C LYS A 133 -16.07 -13.05 -2.34
N PRO A 134 -14.79 -12.63 -2.48
CA PRO A 134 -13.76 -12.96 -1.52
C PRO A 134 -13.95 -12.22 -0.20
N VAL A 135 -13.35 -12.75 0.85
CA VAL A 135 -13.38 -12.18 2.20
C VAL A 135 -11.96 -11.88 2.67
N ARG A 136 -11.76 -10.76 3.33
CA ARG A 136 -10.58 -10.54 4.15
C ARG A 136 -10.93 -10.68 5.62
N ILE A 137 -10.35 -11.69 6.26
CA ILE A 137 -10.41 -11.90 7.71
C ILE A 137 -9.32 -11.01 8.32
N GLY A 138 -9.75 -10.01 9.09
CA GLY A 138 -8.88 -8.96 9.59
C GLY A 138 -8.85 -8.90 11.09
N VAL A 139 -7.96 -9.67 11.70
CA VAL A 139 -7.72 -9.62 13.16
C VAL A 139 -6.98 -8.34 13.51
N ASN A 140 -7.41 -7.67 14.57
CA ASN A 140 -6.73 -6.52 15.16
C ASN A 140 -6.48 -6.80 16.65
N TRP A 141 -5.31 -6.43 17.12
CA TRP A 141 -4.94 -6.50 18.53
C TRP A 141 -6.01 -5.93 19.46
N GLY A 142 -6.45 -4.70 19.23
CA GLY A 142 -7.41 -3.98 20.09
C GLY A 142 -8.82 -4.58 20.12
N SER A 143 -9.10 -5.59 19.31
CA SER A 143 -10.41 -6.24 19.21
C SER A 143 -10.27 -7.77 19.02
N LEU A 144 -9.25 -8.36 19.65
CA LEU A 144 -9.06 -9.79 19.69
C LEU A 144 -10.16 -10.45 20.52
N ASP A 145 -10.58 -11.67 20.14
CA ASP A 145 -11.53 -12.46 20.90
C ASP A 145 -10.98 -12.74 22.32
N GLN A 146 -11.70 -12.23 23.32
CA GLN A 146 -11.28 -12.35 24.72
C GLN A 146 -11.42 -13.78 25.26
N ASN A 147 -12.32 -14.59 24.71
CA ASN A 147 -12.48 -15.98 25.13
C ASN A 147 -11.27 -16.79 24.68
N LEU A 148 -10.88 -16.65 23.40
CA LEU A 148 -9.68 -17.29 22.86
C LEU A 148 -8.42 -16.85 23.63
N LEU A 149 -8.27 -15.54 23.85
CA LEU A 149 -7.11 -15.02 24.59
C LEU A 149 -7.06 -15.57 26.02
N THR A 150 -8.19 -15.59 26.74
CA THR A 150 -8.27 -16.13 28.10
C THR A 150 -7.91 -17.62 28.13
N GLN A 151 -8.49 -18.40 27.23
CA GLN A 151 -8.19 -19.83 27.13
C GLN A 151 -6.67 -20.05 26.91
N MET A 152 -6.06 -19.32 25.98
CA MET A 152 -4.63 -19.47 25.70
C MET A 152 -3.74 -19.00 26.86
N MET A 153 -4.15 -17.98 27.61
CA MET A 153 -3.46 -17.55 28.85
C MET A 153 -3.53 -18.63 29.94
N ASP A 154 -4.70 -19.26 30.13
CA ASP A 154 -4.88 -20.33 31.09
C ASP A 154 -4.08 -21.57 30.72
N GLU A 155 -4.05 -21.94 29.46
CA GLU A 155 -3.22 -23.04 28.95
C GLU A 155 -1.72 -22.76 29.15
N ASN A 156 -1.30 -21.52 28.85
CA ASN A 156 0.09 -21.08 29.05
C ASN A 156 0.49 -21.13 30.54
N ALA A 157 -0.39 -20.72 31.44
CA ALA A 157 -0.12 -20.76 32.89
C ALA A 157 0.09 -22.19 33.44
N ARG A 158 -0.46 -23.19 32.76
CA ARG A 158 -0.29 -24.63 33.11
C ARG A 158 0.94 -25.27 32.44
N SER A 159 1.60 -24.55 31.54
CA SER A 159 2.79 -25.05 30.83
C SER A 159 3.99 -25.12 31.77
N SER A 160 4.85 -26.08 31.55
CA SER A 160 6.14 -26.21 32.26
C SER A 160 7.13 -25.07 31.87
N GLN A 161 6.89 -24.41 30.75
CA GLN A 161 7.67 -23.29 30.24
C GLN A 161 6.72 -22.19 29.74
N PRO A 162 6.10 -21.42 30.62
CA PRO A 162 5.16 -20.40 30.24
C PRO A 162 5.85 -19.29 29.45
N LEU A 163 5.22 -18.87 28.36
CA LEU A 163 5.60 -17.71 27.57
C LEU A 163 5.16 -16.43 28.31
N ASP A 164 5.75 -15.30 27.93
CA ASP A 164 5.24 -14.01 28.41
C ASP A 164 3.85 -13.68 27.81
N ALA A 165 3.13 -12.77 28.44
CA ALA A 165 1.77 -12.42 28.04
C ALA A 165 1.70 -11.81 26.63
N ARG A 166 2.76 -11.11 26.18
CA ARG A 166 2.86 -10.56 24.84
C ARG A 166 2.90 -11.67 23.80
N ASP A 167 3.76 -12.67 24.01
CA ASP A 167 3.90 -13.80 23.08
C ASP A 167 2.63 -14.64 22.99
N VAL A 168 1.94 -14.87 24.12
CA VAL A 168 0.63 -15.54 24.12
C VAL A 168 -0.38 -14.73 23.31
N THR A 169 -0.39 -13.41 23.46
CA THR A 169 -1.31 -12.55 22.69
C THR A 169 -1.00 -12.59 21.19
N MET A 170 0.28 -12.58 20.79
CA MET A 170 0.67 -12.72 19.37
C MET A 170 0.22 -14.08 18.82
N ASN A 171 0.40 -15.14 19.59
CA ASN A 171 -0.07 -16.49 19.23
C ASN A 171 -1.60 -16.53 19.09
N ALA A 172 -2.33 -15.89 20.00
CA ALA A 172 -3.79 -15.82 19.95
C ALA A 172 -4.29 -15.05 18.71
N MET A 173 -3.57 -14.02 18.26
CA MET A 173 -3.90 -13.33 17.01
C MET A 173 -3.72 -14.23 15.79
N VAL A 174 -2.65 -15.01 15.75
CA VAL A 174 -2.41 -15.98 14.68
C VAL A 174 -3.50 -17.04 14.68
N GLU A 175 -3.79 -17.59 15.86
CA GLU A 175 -4.81 -18.64 16.02
C GLU A 175 -6.20 -18.14 15.61
N SER A 176 -6.59 -16.93 16.04
CA SER A 176 -7.84 -16.29 15.63
C SER A 176 -7.95 -16.14 14.10
N ALA A 177 -6.86 -15.79 13.42
CA ALA A 177 -6.87 -15.68 11.97
C ALA A 177 -7.04 -17.03 11.28
N ILE A 178 -6.32 -18.05 11.72
CA ILE A 178 -6.37 -19.41 11.15
C ILE A 178 -7.73 -20.06 11.41
N GLN A 179 -8.21 -20.08 12.64
CA GLN A 179 -9.51 -20.68 13.00
C GLN A 179 -10.66 -19.99 12.26
N SER A 180 -10.60 -18.67 12.09
CA SER A 180 -11.62 -17.95 11.30
C SER A 180 -11.56 -18.30 9.81
N ALA A 181 -10.38 -18.56 9.25
CA ALA A 181 -10.25 -19.02 7.87
C ALA A 181 -10.80 -20.44 7.70
N GLU A 182 -10.48 -21.34 8.61
CA GLU A 182 -11.01 -22.69 8.64
C GLU A 182 -12.54 -22.70 8.80
N LEU A 183 -13.09 -21.83 9.64
CA LEU A 183 -14.53 -21.65 9.81
C LEU A 183 -15.19 -21.15 8.51
N ALA A 184 -14.54 -20.26 7.79
CA ALA A 184 -15.02 -19.78 6.50
C ALA A 184 -15.05 -20.91 5.44
N GLU A 185 -14.01 -21.74 5.38
CA GLU A 185 -13.97 -22.90 4.49
C GLU A 185 -15.01 -23.95 4.87
N GLN A 186 -15.16 -24.25 6.17
CA GLN A 186 -16.21 -25.15 6.66
C GLN A 186 -17.63 -24.66 6.31
N THR A 187 -17.80 -23.33 6.17
CA THR A 187 -19.06 -22.73 5.72
C THR A 187 -19.26 -22.89 4.20
N GLY A 188 -18.20 -23.22 3.44
CA GLY A 188 -18.22 -23.44 2.00
C GLY A 188 -17.51 -22.37 1.18
N LEU A 189 -16.81 -21.42 1.79
CA LEU A 189 -16.02 -20.43 1.06
C LEU A 189 -14.78 -21.09 0.47
N GLY A 190 -14.52 -20.87 -0.82
CA GLY A 190 -13.33 -21.42 -1.48
C GLY A 190 -12.03 -20.90 -0.88
N HIS A 191 -11.01 -21.76 -0.82
CA HIS A 191 -9.67 -21.45 -0.33
C HIS A 191 -9.06 -20.23 -1.06
N ASP A 192 -9.31 -20.11 -2.34
CA ASP A 192 -8.91 -19.01 -3.22
C ASP A 192 -9.77 -17.73 -3.06
N ARG A 193 -10.58 -17.65 -2.02
CA ARG A 193 -11.46 -16.51 -1.70
C ARG A 193 -11.14 -15.86 -0.35
N ILE A 194 -10.06 -16.26 0.31
CA ILE A 194 -9.69 -15.79 1.64
C ILE A 194 -8.38 -15.01 1.61
N ILE A 195 -8.36 -13.85 2.24
CA ILE A 195 -7.17 -13.04 2.51
C ILE A 195 -7.08 -12.84 4.02
N LEU A 196 -5.89 -12.95 4.61
CA LEU A 196 -5.70 -12.76 6.05
C LEU A 196 -4.97 -11.46 6.37
N SER A 197 -5.25 -10.92 7.55
CA SER A 197 -4.43 -9.88 8.16
C SER A 197 -4.49 -9.93 9.68
N ALA A 198 -3.36 -9.69 10.34
CA ALA A 198 -3.21 -9.59 11.78
C ALA A 198 -2.49 -8.28 12.12
N LYS A 199 -3.25 -7.24 12.51
CA LYS A 199 -2.72 -5.89 12.66
C LYS A 199 -2.53 -5.49 14.11
N VAL A 200 -1.37 -4.91 14.38
CA VAL A 200 -0.95 -4.35 15.67
C VAL A 200 -0.39 -2.94 15.47
N SER A 201 -0.18 -2.20 16.55
CA SER A 201 0.34 -0.82 16.52
C SER A 201 1.87 -0.73 16.68
N GLY A 202 2.52 -1.78 17.19
CA GLY A 202 3.97 -1.86 17.35
C GLY A 202 4.67 -2.49 16.13
N VAL A 203 5.82 -1.95 15.73
CA VAL A 203 6.59 -2.47 14.59
C VAL A 203 7.09 -3.88 14.86
N GLN A 204 7.68 -4.11 16.05
CA GLN A 204 8.21 -5.44 16.40
C GLN A 204 7.09 -6.48 16.51
N ASP A 205 5.96 -6.10 17.11
CA ASP A 205 4.79 -6.97 17.23
C ASP A 205 4.22 -7.32 15.85
N LEU A 206 4.20 -6.35 14.91
CA LEU A 206 3.78 -6.58 13.53
C LEU A 206 4.67 -7.62 12.85
N VAL A 207 5.96 -7.47 12.97
CA VAL A 207 6.94 -8.42 12.37
C VAL A 207 6.78 -9.80 12.98
N ASP A 208 6.67 -9.90 14.30
CA ASP A 208 6.53 -11.17 15.00
C ASP A 208 5.25 -11.90 14.62
N VAL A 209 4.10 -11.22 14.63
CA VAL A 209 2.81 -11.87 14.33
C VAL A 209 2.76 -12.37 12.89
N TYR A 210 3.30 -11.62 11.93
CA TYR A 210 3.29 -12.07 10.54
C TYR A 210 4.32 -13.15 10.25
N ARG A 211 5.48 -13.14 10.91
CA ARG A 211 6.46 -14.23 10.84
C ARG A 211 5.91 -15.53 11.40
N LYS A 212 5.06 -15.45 12.42
CA LYS A 212 4.33 -16.61 12.97
C LYS A 212 3.17 -17.04 12.07
N LEU A 213 2.44 -16.10 11.46
CA LEU A 213 1.29 -16.40 10.60
C LEU A 213 1.69 -16.95 9.23
N ALA A 214 2.73 -16.40 8.62
CA ALA A 214 3.13 -16.73 7.25
C ALA A 214 3.43 -18.21 6.99
N PRO A 215 4.10 -18.99 7.88
CA PRO A 215 4.34 -20.41 7.66
C PRO A 215 3.11 -21.29 7.96
N ARG A 216 2.05 -20.75 8.58
CA ARG A 216 0.85 -21.50 9.00
C ARG A 216 -0.17 -21.70 7.88
N SER A 217 -0.08 -20.94 6.77
CA SER A 217 -1.03 -21.02 5.67
C SER A 217 -0.43 -20.47 4.37
N ASP A 218 -1.08 -20.69 3.26
CA ASP A 218 -0.75 -20.10 1.94
C ASP A 218 -1.76 -19.03 1.49
N TYR A 219 -2.66 -18.58 2.36
CA TYR A 219 -3.52 -17.42 2.07
C TYR A 219 -2.71 -16.16 1.81
N PRO A 220 -3.13 -15.29 0.88
CA PRO A 220 -2.53 -13.98 0.72
C PRO A 220 -2.62 -13.16 2.00
N LEU A 221 -1.56 -12.42 2.30
CA LEU A 221 -1.46 -11.60 3.51
C LEU A 221 -1.57 -10.11 3.19
N HIS A 222 -2.50 -9.42 3.88
CA HIS A 222 -2.65 -7.98 3.83
C HIS A 222 -1.90 -7.34 4.99
N LEU A 223 -0.81 -6.64 4.68
CA LEU A 223 0.03 -5.98 5.67
C LEU A 223 -0.44 -4.56 5.98
N GLY A 224 -0.15 -4.12 7.18
CA GLY A 224 -0.33 -2.73 7.59
C GLY A 224 -0.27 -2.59 9.11
N LEU A 225 0.41 -1.55 9.57
CA LEU A 225 0.38 -1.15 10.96
C LEU A 225 -0.97 -0.47 11.26
N THR A 226 -1.59 -0.75 12.39
CA THR A 226 -2.75 0.02 12.87
C THR A 226 -2.24 1.14 13.78
N GLU A 227 -2.93 2.31 13.74
CA GLU A 227 -2.61 3.43 14.65
C GLU A 227 -1.13 3.88 14.59
N ALA A 228 -0.56 3.90 13.39
CA ALA A 228 0.85 4.26 13.20
C ALA A 228 1.18 5.69 13.68
N GLY A 229 0.20 6.58 13.65
CA GLY A 229 0.32 7.98 14.05
C GLY A 229 0.32 8.96 12.90
N MET A 230 0.69 10.20 13.19
CA MET A 230 0.66 11.32 12.23
C MET A 230 2.05 11.59 11.64
N GLY A 231 2.06 12.12 10.41
CA GLY A 231 3.25 12.67 9.75
C GLY A 231 4.45 11.73 9.78
N ALA A 232 5.64 12.26 10.01
CA ALA A 232 6.89 11.51 9.97
C ALA A 232 6.91 10.27 10.87
N LYS A 233 6.33 10.34 12.08
CA LYS A 233 6.26 9.19 13.00
C LYS A 233 5.49 8.02 12.35
N GLY A 234 4.31 8.32 11.81
CA GLY A 234 3.46 7.31 11.16
C GLY A 234 4.10 6.71 9.91
N ILE A 235 4.74 7.56 9.10
CA ILE A 235 5.46 7.14 7.89
C ILE A 235 6.63 6.22 8.26
N VAL A 236 7.48 6.63 9.21
CA VAL A 236 8.64 5.84 9.64
C VAL A 236 8.22 4.49 10.23
N ALA A 237 7.23 4.48 11.12
CA ALA A 237 6.73 3.24 11.72
C ALA A 237 6.13 2.29 10.67
N SER A 238 5.30 2.80 9.76
CA SER A 238 4.72 2.01 8.66
C SER A 238 5.81 1.48 7.73
N THR A 239 6.77 2.32 7.36
CA THR A 239 7.89 1.93 6.50
C THR A 239 8.71 0.82 7.13
N ALA A 240 9.11 0.99 8.40
CA ALA A 240 9.91 -0.02 9.12
C ALA A 240 9.18 -1.38 9.20
N GLY A 241 7.92 -1.40 9.62
CA GLY A 241 7.16 -2.64 9.75
C GLY A 241 6.92 -3.33 8.41
N LEU A 242 6.52 -2.58 7.40
CA LEU A 242 6.26 -3.12 6.07
C LEU A 242 7.56 -3.58 5.39
N ALA A 243 8.64 -2.80 5.49
CA ALA A 243 9.91 -3.13 4.84
C ALA A 243 10.50 -4.44 5.36
N LEU A 244 10.49 -4.66 6.68
CA LEU A 244 11.00 -5.90 7.27
C LEU A 244 10.25 -7.12 6.75
N LEU A 245 8.91 -7.08 6.74
CA LEU A 245 8.09 -8.19 6.25
C LEU A 245 8.23 -8.41 4.74
N LEU A 246 8.24 -7.34 3.97
CA LEU A 246 8.40 -7.42 2.51
C LEU A 246 9.78 -7.95 2.12
N GLN A 247 10.84 -7.66 2.88
CA GLN A 247 12.17 -8.26 2.69
C GLN A 247 12.22 -9.75 3.06
N ASP A 248 11.37 -10.18 3.99
CA ASP A 248 11.17 -11.61 4.29
C ASP A 248 10.29 -12.33 3.23
N GLY A 249 9.87 -11.61 2.17
CA GLY A 249 8.97 -12.14 1.13
C GLY A 249 7.51 -12.28 1.59
N ILE A 250 7.15 -11.68 2.72
CA ILE A 250 5.81 -11.72 3.32
C ILE A 250 5.01 -10.50 2.89
N GLY A 251 3.81 -10.72 2.31
CA GLY A 251 2.86 -9.65 1.96
C GLY A 251 2.47 -9.65 0.49
N ASP A 252 1.16 -9.60 0.25
CA ASP A 252 0.54 -9.62 -1.09
C ASP A 252 -0.27 -8.35 -1.36
N THR A 253 -0.70 -7.68 -0.33
CA THR A 253 -1.32 -6.35 -0.40
C THR A 253 -0.95 -5.55 0.85
N ILE A 254 -0.80 -4.25 0.69
CA ILE A 254 -0.39 -3.35 1.78
C ILE A 254 -1.34 -2.16 1.92
N ARG A 255 -1.46 -1.67 3.14
CA ARG A 255 -2.07 -0.39 3.45
C ARG A 255 -1.27 0.36 4.50
N VAL A 256 -0.83 1.55 4.17
CA VAL A 256 -0.33 2.53 5.13
C VAL A 256 -1.52 3.20 5.83
N SER A 257 -1.48 3.35 7.15
CA SER A 257 -2.56 3.95 7.95
C SER A 257 -2.02 5.15 8.72
N LEU A 258 -2.16 6.33 8.14
CA LEU A 258 -1.77 7.58 8.78
C LEU A 258 -2.98 8.26 9.39
N THR A 259 -2.78 8.93 10.52
CA THR A 259 -3.75 9.90 11.02
C THR A 259 -3.58 11.18 10.21
N PRO A 260 -4.57 11.60 9.39
CA PRO A 260 -4.44 12.80 8.58
C PRO A 260 -4.47 14.05 9.47
N LYS A 261 -3.83 15.13 9.00
CA LYS A 261 -4.09 16.46 9.56
C LYS A 261 -5.55 16.84 9.31
N PRO A 262 -6.13 17.74 10.11
CA PRO A 262 -7.44 18.31 9.78
C PRO A 262 -7.44 18.86 8.35
N ASN A 263 -8.38 18.42 7.53
CA ASN A 263 -8.47 18.72 6.09
C ASN A 263 -7.22 18.31 5.27
N GLY A 264 -6.41 17.39 5.80
CA GLY A 264 -5.21 16.88 5.13
C GLY A 264 -5.53 15.96 3.97
N ASP A 265 -4.56 15.83 3.06
CA ASP A 265 -4.68 14.97 1.90
C ASP A 265 -4.66 13.49 2.30
N ARG A 266 -5.76 12.79 1.99
CA ARG A 266 -5.89 11.36 2.25
C ARG A 266 -5.04 10.51 1.31
N THR A 267 -4.61 11.05 0.18
CA THR A 267 -3.79 10.33 -0.81
C THR A 267 -2.35 10.10 -0.35
N GLU A 268 -1.88 10.81 0.67
CA GLU A 268 -0.55 10.63 1.26
C GLU A 268 -0.29 9.15 1.65
N GLU A 269 -1.31 8.44 2.17
CA GLU A 269 -1.18 7.01 2.51
C GLU A 269 -0.83 6.14 1.28
N VAL A 270 -1.41 6.47 0.12
CA VAL A 270 -1.16 5.76 -1.14
C VAL A 270 0.25 6.04 -1.64
N GLN A 271 0.65 7.31 -1.63
CA GLN A 271 1.98 7.74 -2.05
C GLN A 271 3.07 7.09 -1.19
N VAL A 272 2.91 7.08 0.13
CA VAL A 272 3.85 6.41 1.05
C VAL A 272 3.91 4.90 0.79
N ALA A 273 2.78 4.24 0.56
CA ALA A 273 2.76 2.81 0.23
C ALA A 273 3.53 2.51 -1.08
N GLN A 274 3.35 3.34 -2.10
CA GLN A 274 4.09 3.24 -3.36
C GLN A 274 5.59 3.46 -3.16
N LEU A 275 5.98 4.49 -2.40
CA LEU A 275 7.38 4.78 -2.10
C LEU A 275 8.06 3.64 -1.34
N ILE A 276 7.36 2.99 -0.39
CA ILE A 276 7.88 1.80 0.31
C ILE A 276 8.19 0.69 -0.70
N LEU A 277 7.22 0.33 -1.57
CA LEU A 277 7.42 -0.72 -2.57
C LEU A 277 8.51 -0.39 -3.57
N GLN A 278 8.59 0.86 -3.99
CA GLN A 278 9.59 1.34 -4.95
C GLN A 278 10.98 1.37 -4.34
N SER A 279 11.13 1.86 -3.10
CA SER A 279 12.42 1.89 -2.39
C SER A 279 13.00 0.49 -2.13
N LEU A 280 12.13 -0.52 -2.02
CA LEU A 280 12.51 -1.92 -1.89
C LEU A 280 12.74 -2.63 -3.24
N GLY A 281 12.55 -1.94 -4.36
CA GLY A 281 12.67 -2.53 -5.70
C GLY A 281 11.62 -3.59 -6.03
N LEU A 282 10.49 -3.58 -5.33
CA LEU A 282 9.40 -4.56 -5.50
C LEU A 282 8.40 -4.16 -6.59
N ARG A 283 8.18 -2.84 -6.75
CA ARG A 283 7.35 -2.24 -7.81
C ARG A 283 7.87 -0.85 -8.15
N SER A 284 7.62 -0.40 -9.37
CA SER A 284 7.86 0.98 -9.81
C SER A 284 6.52 1.66 -10.10
N PHE A 285 6.37 2.91 -9.68
CA PHE A 285 5.14 3.70 -9.85
C PHE A 285 5.41 5.03 -10.55
N LEU A 286 6.54 5.65 -10.24
CA LEU A 286 7.03 6.90 -10.79
C LEU A 286 8.53 6.78 -11.05
N PRO A 287 9.09 7.54 -12.00
CA PRO A 287 10.53 7.69 -12.12
C PRO A 287 11.21 8.04 -10.80
N LEU A 288 12.33 7.39 -10.53
CA LEU A 288 13.13 7.66 -9.34
C LEU A 288 14.01 8.89 -9.57
N VAL A 289 13.76 9.96 -8.84
CA VAL A 289 14.66 11.12 -8.84
C VAL A 289 15.56 11.08 -7.62
N THR A 290 16.85 10.86 -7.85
CA THR A 290 17.88 10.92 -6.82
C THR A 290 18.45 12.34 -6.76
N ALA A 291 18.37 12.99 -5.60
CA ALA A 291 18.91 14.32 -5.40
C ALA A 291 19.93 14.34 -4.25
N CYS A 292 20.92 15.21 -4.39
CA CYS A 292 21.92 15.45 -3.35
C CYS A 292 21.27 16.13 -2.12
N PRO A 293 21.63 15.76 -0.87
CA PRO A 293 21.07 16.41 0.32
C PRO A 293 21.58 17.84 0.53
N GLY A 294 22.58 18.28 -0.22
CA GLY A 294 23.28 19.55 0.00
C GLY A 294 24.31 19.49 1.14
N CYS A 295 25.33 20.30 1.05
CA CYS A 295 26.36 20.43 2.06
C CYS A 295 27.07 21.81 1.92
N GLY A 296 28.17 22.07 2.66
CA GLY A 296 28.92 23.33 2.55
C GLY A 296 29.51 23.63 1.16
N ARG A 297 29.47 22.70 0.21
CA ARG A 297 29.84 22.92 -1.18
C ARG A 297 28.70 23.43 -2.04
N THR A 298 27.46 23.39 -1.55
CA THR A 298 26.24 23.81 -2.25
C THR A 298 25.49 24.81 -1.37
N THR A 299 25.96 26.04 -1.34
CA THR A 299 25.35 27.10 -0.52
C THR A 299 24.17 27.81 -1.21
N SER A 300 23.97 27.56 -2.51
CA SER A 300 22.78 28.02 -3.24
C SER A 300 21.65 26.96 -3.17
N THR A 301 20.40 27.41 -3.26
CA THR A 301 19.21 26.56 -3.31
C THR A 301 18.91 26.02 -4.72
N PHE A 302 19.63 26.50 -5.73
CA PHE A 302 19.32 26.23 -7.14
C PHE A 302 19.15 24.75 -7.46
N PHE A 303 20.03 23.87 -6.95
CA PHE A 303 19.87 22.43 -7.22
C PHE A 303 18.66 21.81 -6.50
N GLN A 304 18.25 22.34 -5.36
CA GLN A 304 17.05 21.92 -4.62
C GLN A 304 15.80 22.32 -5.38
N GLU A 305 15.74 23.58 -5.85
CA GLU A 305 14.66 24.13 -6.68
C GLU A 305 14.54 23.32 -7.98
N MET A 306 15.67 23.05 -8.64
CA MET A 306 15.69 22.22 -9.85
C MET A 306 15.23 20.78 -9.59
N ALA A 307 15.66 20.16 -8.49
CA ALA A 307 15.21 18.81 -8.13
C ALA A 307 13.70 18.78 -7.88
N GLU A 308 13.15 19.77 -7.21
CA GLU A 308 11.72 19.92 -6.95
C GLU A 308 10.94 20.14 -8.27
N GLU A 309 11.44 21.01 -9.14
CA GLU A 309 10.83 21.30 -10.45
C GLU A 309 10.82 20.03 -11.34
N ILE A 310 11.93 19.29 -11.39
CA ILE A 310 12.01 18.02 -12.14
C ILE A 310 11.05 16.98 -11.57
N GLN A 311 10.98 16.82 -10.24
CA GLN A 311 10.06 15.88 -9.61
C GLN A 311 8.60 16.23 -9.90
N THR A 312 8.27 17.51 -9.83
CA THR A 312 6.92 18.02 -10.13
C THR A 312 6.58 17.78 -11.60
N TYR A 313 7.48 18.15 -12.51
CA TYR A 313 7.32 17.91 -13.94
C TYR A 313 7.08 16.45 -14.27
N ILE A 314 7.91 15.53 -13.74
CA ILE A 314 7.76 14.09 -13.94
C ILE A 314 6.39 13.61 -13.44
N ARG A 315 5.94 14.09 -12.28
CA ARG A 315 4.65 13.72 -11.71
C ARG A 315 3.49 14.15 -12.62
N ASP A 316 3.57 15.36 -13.14
CA ASP A 316 2.55 15.94 -14.01
C ASP A 316 2.51 15.25 -15.39
N GLN A 317 3.67 14.80 -15.91
CA GLN A 317 3.76 14.09 -17.18
C GLN A 317 3.37 12.59 -17.07
N MET A 318 3.46 11.99 -15.88
CA MET A 318 3.27 10.55 -15.70
C MET A 318 1.97 9.98 -16.26
N PRO A 319 0.79 10.61 -16.11
CA PRO A 319 -0.44 10.10 -16.72
C PRO A 319 -0.31 9.94 -18.24
N ALA A 320 0.17 10.99 -18.92
CA ALA A 320 0.36 10.98 -20.37
C ALA A 320 1.47 10.01 -20.82
N TRP A 321 2.56 9.90 -20.05
CA TRP A 321 3.63 8.95 -20.36
C TRP A 321 3.20 7.50 -20.16
N LYS A 322 2.48 7.19 -19.07
CA LYS A 322 1.96 5.83 -18.83
C LYS A 322 0.98 5.35 -19.90
N ASP A 323 0.21 6.27 -20.49
CA ASP A 323 -0.69 5.92 -21.58
C ASP A 323 0.05 5.60 -22.88
N ARG A 324 1.22 6.22 -23.08
CA ARG A 324 2.00 6.08 -24.32
C ARG A 324 3.14 5.05 -24.24
N TYR A 325 3.76 4.92 -23.06
CA TYR A 325 5.03 4.23 -22.90
C TYR A 325 4.97 3.18 -21.78
N ALA A 326 5.19 1.93 -22.10
CA ALA A 326 5.29 0.87 -21.10
C ALA A 326 6.66 0.90 -20.41
N GLY A 327 6.69 0.88 -19.08
CA GLY A 327 7.91 0.81 -18.27
C GLY A 327 8.56 2.17 -17.99
N VAL A 328 7.91 3.29 -18.34
CA VAL A 328 8.45 4.64 -18.07
C VAL A 328 8.60 4.92 -16.58
N GLU A 329 7.83 4.26 -15.74
CA GLU A 329 7.93 4.29 -14.28
C GLU A 329 9.25 3.75 -13.72
N GLU A 330 10.03 3.04 -14.52
CA GLU A 330 11.35 2.49 -14.14
C GLU A 330 12.49 3.51 -14.36
N LEU A 331 12.23 4.63 -14.99
CA LEU A 331 13.22 5.67 -15.30
C LEU A 331 13.90 6.19 -14.04
N LYS A 332 15.23 6.32 -14.10
CA LYS A 332 16.07 6.86 -13.02
C LYS A 332 16.68 8.18 -13.46
N VAL A 333 16.41 9.22 -12.69
CA VAL A 333 16.92 10.58 -12.91
C VAL A 333 17.82 10.98 -11.74
N ALA A 334 18.96 11.60 -11.99
CA ALA A 334 19.83 12.14 -10.95
C ALA A 334 19.96 13.66 -11.07
N VAL A 335 19.77 14.38 -9.95
CA VAL A 335 19.98 15.82 -9.85
C VAL A 335 20.98 16.11 -8.74
N MET A 336 22.20 16.45 -9.10
CA MET A 336 23.30 16.54 -8.17
C MET A 336 23.82 17.98 -8.04
N GLY A 337 24.18 18.39 -6.83
CA GLY A 337 24.49 19.80 -6.51
C GLY A 337 25.98 20.18 -6.61
N CYS A 338 26.89 19.28 -6.95
CA CYS A 338 28.31 19.59 -7.12
C CYS A 338 29.05 18.53 -7.90
N VAL A 339 30.27 18.83 -8.35
CA VAL A 339 31.11 17.90 -9.14
C VAL A 339 31.69 16.73 -8.33
N VAL A 340 31.62 16.73 -7.00
CA VAL A 340 32.26 15.69 -6.18
C VAL A 340 31.59 14.33 -6.35
N ASN A 341 30.29 14.26 -6.10
CA ASN A 341 29.48 13.03 -6.30
C ASN A 341 28.65 13.07 -7.59
N GLY A 342 28.44 14.30 -8.12
CA GLY A 342 27.54 14.55 -9.24
C GLY A 342 27.80 13.67 -10.46
N PRO A 343 29.02 13.64 -11.02
CA PRO A 343 29.31 12.81 -12.18
C PRO A 343 29.17 11.32 -11.91
N GLY A 344 29.50 10.85 -10.72
CA GLY A 344 29.35 9.44 -10.31
C GLY A 344 27.91 9.01 -10.26
N GLU A 345 27.09 9.70 -9.48
CA GLU A 345 25.66 9.42 -9.33
C GLU A 345 24.90 9.59 -10.66
N SER A 346 25.22 10.65 -11.42
CA SER A 346 24.57 10.88 -12.73
C SER A 346 24.89 9.79 -13.76
N LYS A 347 26.04 9.10 -13.66
CA LYS A 347 26.38 7.95 -14.51
C LYS A 347 25.63 6.68 -14.14
N HIS A 348 25.18 6.55 -12.89
CA HIS A 348 24.39 5.40 -12.44
C HIS A 348 22.89 5.56 -12.70
N ALA A 349 22.43 6.76 -13.03
CA ALA A 349 21.08 7.02 -13.50
C ALA A 349 20.96 6.83 -15.02
N ASP A 350 19.73 6.68 -15.50
CA ASP A 350 19.44 6.66 -16.94
C ASP A 350 19.72 8.02 -17.58
N ILE A 351 19.36 9.09 -16.84
CA ILE A 351 19.69 10.46 -17.18
C ILE A 351 20.03 11.24 -15.91
N GLY A 352 21.08 12.03 -15.93
CA GLY A 352 21.49 12.80 -14.77
C GLY A 352 22.14 14.11 -15.11
N ILE A 353 22.01 15.08 -14.22
CA ILE A 353 22.65 16.38 -14.31
C ILE A 353 23.46 16.65 -13.04
N SER A 354 24.67 17.19 -13.21
CA SER A 354 25.52 17.63 -12.11
C SER A 354 25.65 19.14 -12.18
N LEU A 355 25.05 19.82 -11.22
CA LEU A 355 25.11 21.29 -11.11
C LEU A 355 26.45 21.72 -10.51
N PRO A 356 26.90 22.95 -10.79
CA PRO A 356 28.10 23.49 -10.16
C PRO A 356 27.85 23.77 -8.67
N GLY A 357 28.78 23.40 -7.82
CA GLY A 357 28.81 23.82 -6.45
C GLY A 357 29.27 25.27 -6.29
N THR A 358 29.31 25.74 -5.04
CA THR A 358 29.85 27.09 -4.72
C THR A 358 31.30 27.20 -5.14
N PHE A 359 31.64 28.25 -5.87
CA PHE A 359 32.96 28.50 -6.47
C PHE A 359 33.37 27.56 -7.62
N GLU A 360 32.48 26.69 -8.10
CA GLU A 360 32.73 25.92 -9.32
C GLU A 360 32.35 26.72 -10.57
N GLU A 361 32.89 26.35 -11.75
CA GLU A 361 32.46 26.96 -13.00
C GLU A 361 30.95 26.71 -13.23
N PRO A 362 30.18 27.71 -13.73
CA PRO A 362 28.74 27.58 -13.95
C PRO A 362 28.41 26.67 -15.15
N LYS A 363 28.80 25.41 -15.05
CA LYS A 363 28.62 24.36 -16.04
C LYS A 363 27.89 23.18 -15.43
N ALA A 364 26.88 22.70 -16.09
CA ALA A 364 26.06 21.57 -15.67
C ALA A 364 26.19 20.40 -16.69
N PRO A 365 27.13 19.48 -16.49
CA PRO A 365 27.26 18.31 -17.35
C PRO A 365 26.03 17.40 -17.20
N VAL A 366 25.50 16.96 -18.33
CA VAL A 366 24.38 16.03 -18.46
C VAL A 366 24.91 14.69 -18.94
N PHE A 367 24.55 13.66 -18.19
CA PHE A 367 24.90 12.25 -18.50
C PHE A 367 23.64 11.52 -18.96
N VAL A 368 23.80 10.68 -19.98
CA VAL A 368 22.74 9.83 -20.52
C VAL A 368 23.32 8.43 -20.71
N ASP A 369 22.65 7.42 -20.17
CA ASP A 369 23.09 6.02 -20.19
C ASP A 369 24.57 5.84 -19.77
N GLY A 370 24.97 6.57 -18.71
CA GLY A 370 26.31 6.50 -18.14
C GLY A 370 27.39 7.33 -18.86
N ALA A 371 27.09 7.95 -20.00
CA ALA A 371 28.04 8.73 -20.78
C ALA A 371 27.73 10.25 -20.70
N LEU A 372 28.77 11.08 -20.68
CA LEU A 372 28.63 12.53 -20.80
C LEU A 372 28.04 12.85 -22.20
N LYS A 373 26.87 13.47 -22.21
CA LYS A 373 26.17 13.87 -23.45
C LYS A 373 26.49 15.28 -23.90
N LEU A 374 26.37 16.22 -22.99
CA LEU A 374 26.62 17.64 -23.22
C LEU A 374 26.79 18.38 -21.88
N THR A 375 27.10 19.66 -21.96
CA THR A 375 27.19 20.52 -20.75
C THR A 375 26.32 21.74 -20.97
N LEU A 376 25.33 21.92 -20.11
CA LEU A 376 24.42 23.06 -20.09
C LEU A 376 25.08 24.25 -19.39
N LYS A 377 24.66 25.47 -19.71
CA LYS A 377 25.15 26.73 -19.16
C LYS A 377 24.04 27.78 -19.18
N GLY A 378 24.12 28.76 -18.27
CA GLY A 378 23.27 29.94 -18.23
C GLY A 378 21.93 29.68 -17.52
N ASP A 379 20.96 30.56 -17.75
CA ASP A 379 19.71 30.63 -17.00
C ASP A 379 18.65 29.62 -17.48
N THR A 380 18.89 28.95 -18.61
CA THR A 380 17.93 27.99 -19.20
C THR A 380 18.19 26.53 -18.85
N ILE A 381 19.15 26.26 -17.95
CA ILE A 381 19.59 24.89 -17.60
C ILE A 381 18.41 23.96 -17.28
N VAL A 382 17.44 24.40 -16.49
CA VAL A 382 16.27 23.59 -16.12
C VAL A 382 15.43 23.25 -17.33
N ALA A 383 15.02 24.28 -18.09
CA ALA A 383 14.18 24.10 -19.28
C ALA A 383 14.85 23.26 -20.36
N ASP A 384 16.16 23.40 -20.53
CA ASP A 384 16.92 22.62 -21.50
C ASP A 384 17.09 21.17 -21.02
N PHE A 385 17.27 20.94 -19.72
CA PHE A 385 17.31 19.60 -19.15
C PHE A 385 15.96 18.89 -19.29
N LEU A 386 14.84 19.55 -19.06
CA LEU A 386 13.49 18.96 -19.22
C LEU A 386 13.23 18.57 -20.68
N LYS A 387 13.68 19.34 -21.67
CA LYS A 387 13.61 18.94 -23.09
C LYS A 387 14.44 17.68 -23.38
N ILE A 388 15.65 17.59 -22.79
CA ILE A 388 16.50 16.40 -22.96
C ILE A 388 15.84 15.19 -22.30
N LEU A 389 15.18 15.39 -21.17
CA LEU A 389 14.42 14.33 -20.47
C LEU A 389 13.26 13.82 -21.33
N ASP A 390 12.47 14.71 -21.92
CA ASP A 390 11.37 14.33 -22.82
C ASP A 390 11.89 13.57 -24.06
N ASP A 391 12.92 14.09 -24.72
CA ASP A 391 13.56 13.43 -25.85
C ASP A 391 14.09 12.03 -25.48
N TYR A 392 14.64 11.90 -24.26
CA TYR A 392 15.13 10.63 -23.76
C TYR A 392 14.00 9.64 -23.53
N VAL A 393 12.92 10.07 -22.86
CA VAL A 393 11.73 9.25 -22.61
C VAL A 393 11.14 8.77 -23.94
N GLU A 394 10.96 9.68 -24.89
CA GLU A 394 10.42 9.33 -26.19
C GLU A 394 11.29 8.29 -26.92
N LYS A 395 12.61 8.50 -26.98
CA LYS A 395 13.53 7.56 -27.66
C LYS A 395 13.62 6.21 -26.97
N ARG A 396 13.75 6.18 -25.64
CA ARG A 396 13.95 4.96 -24.88
C ARG A 396 12.71 4.06 -24.87
N TYR A 397 11.55 4.68 -24.77
CA TYR A 397 10.28 3.96 -24.61
C TYR A 397 9.41 3.93 -25.87
N ALA A 398 9.83 4.58 -26.98
CA ALA A 398 9.09 4.59 -28.25
C ALA A 398 8.79 3.19 -28.79
N THR A 399 9.70 2.22 -28.62
CA THR A 399 9.55 0.83 -29.06
C THR A 399 8.65 0.00 -28.12
N ARG A 400 8.31 0.54 -26.95
CA ARG A 400 7.44 -0.07 -25.94
C ARG A 400 6.08 0.61 -25.88
N ARG A 401 5.61 1.17 -27.01
CA ARG A 401 4.27 1.77 -27.08
C ARG A 401 3.20 0.71 -26.76
N LYS A 402 2.25 1.10 -25.91
CA LYS A 402 1.13 0.23 -25.52
C LYS A 402 0.15 0.06 -26.67
#